data_dbe59c97cff0fc7af1a561552990f61e
#
_entry.id   dbe59c97cff0fc7af1a561552990f61e
#
_cell.length_a   1.000
_cell.length_b   1.000
_cell.length_c   1.000
_cell.angle_alpha   90.00
_cell.angle_beta   90.00
_cell.angle_gamma   90.00
#
_symmetry.space_group_name_H-M   'P 1'
#
loop_
_entity.id
_entity.type
_entity.pdbx_description
1 polymer ?
#
loop_
_entity_poly.entity_id
_entity_poly.type
_entity_poly.pdbx_seq_one_letter_code
_entity_poly.pdbx_strand_id
1 'polypeptide(L)'
;MSDGRLSTLFPSFPRLASNQPVFVEASPHGDELMMQAVPQVSCQQALAIAQQEYGLTGQMALLQGERDVNFCLTVTPDERYMLKVINAAEPAEVSDFQTALLLHLAQRAPELPVPRIRPTTAGLSETSVEIDGVLLRVRLVSYLAGMPQYLTSPSTALMPQLGGSLAQLDNALHGFTHPAANRSLLWDISRAEQVRPYLDFVSEPQQYQNLQRVFDRYDSHVAPELTTLRRQVIHNDLNPHNVLVDGMLPTQVTGIIDFGDAVFAPLICEVATALAYQIGDGADLLEQVVPFIAAYHQHRPLTSAEIALLPDLIATRMALTLTIAQWRASRYPDNREYLLRNVPRCWHSLQRIATYSHAQFVTRLQQVCPENVR
;
A
#
# COMPACT_ATOMS: atom_id res chain seq x y z
N MET A 1 12.53 -3.77 39.36
CA MET A 1 12.44 -5.11 38.77
C MET A 1 11.13 -5.17 37.97
N SER A 2 11.19 -4.84 36.71
CA SER A 2 10.17 -5.18 35.67
C SER A 2 10.71 -4.66 34.34
N ASP A 3 11.68 -5.37 33.82
CA ASP A 3 12.19 -5.18 32.47
C ASP A 3 11.77 -6.34 31.61
N GLY A 4 11.37 -6.07 30.38
CA GLY A 4 11.44 -7.06 29.31
C GLY A 4 10.16 -7.69 28.85
N ARG A 5 9.16 -6.93 28.34
CA ARG A 5 8.06 -7.53 27.55
C ARG A 5 7.55 -6.67 26.38
N LEU A 6 8.40 -5.95 25.69
CA LEU A 6 8.02 -5.28 24.45
C LEU A 6 8.66 -5.90 23.19
N SER A 7 9.55 -6.89 23.35
CA SER A 7 10.26 -7.50 22.21
C SER A 7 9.55 -8.71 21.58
N THR A 8 8.38 -9.11 22.08
CA THR A 8 7.67 -10.31 21.61
C THR A 8 6.44 -10.05 20.76
N LEU A 9 6.13 -8.81 20.40
CA LEU A 9 4.95 -8.48 19.62
C LEU A 9 5.16 -8.53 18.09
N PHE A 10 6.40 -8.75 17.64
CA PHE A 10 6.67 -8.88 16.21
C PHE A 10 7.44 -10.18 15.98
N PRO A 11 6.90 -11.13 15.19
CA PRO A 11 7.69 -12.30 14.81
C PRO A 11 8.91 -11.85 13.99
N SER A 12 10.10 -12.30 14.40
CA SER A 12 11.34 -12.08 13.68
C SER A 12 11.29 -12.82 12.35
N PHE A 13 11.45 -12.12 11.23
CA PHE A 13 11.61 -12.74 9.92
C PHE A 13 12.95 -13.47 9.84
N PRO A 14 13.01 -14.66 9.21
CA PRO A 14 14.27 -15.27 8.86
C PRO A 14 15.02 -14.39 7.88
N ARG A 15 16.30 -14.12 8.17
CA ARG A 15 17.22 -13.44 7.25
C ARG A 15 17.38 -14.29 5.99
N LEU A 16 17.23 -13.69 4.82
CA LEU A 16 17.51 -14.33 3.55
C LEU A 16 18.99 -14.77 3.52
N ALA A 17 19.22 -16.05 3.32
CA ALA A 17 20.55 -16.61 3.13
C ALA A 17 21.09 -16.21 1.75
N SER A 18 22.39 -15.92 1.69
CA SER A 18 23.15 -15.39 0.56
C SER A 18 23.39 -16.40 -0.56
N ASN A 19 23.36 -15.90 -1.79
CA ASN A 19 24.10 -16.29 -2.99
C ASN A 19 23.90 -17.66 -3.64
N GLN A 20 23.14 -17.62 -4.76
CA GLN A 20 23.52 -18.32 -6.00
C GLN A 20 23.01 -17.50 -7.22
N PRO A 21 23.77 -17.34 -8.30
CA PRO A 21 23.30 -16.64 -9.49
C PRO A 21 22.37 -17.54 -10.32
N VAL A 22 21.14 -17.11 -10.51
CA VAL A 22 20.19 -17.73 -11.45
C VAL A 22 20.06 -16.83 -12.66
N PHE A 23 20.29 -17.37 -13.84
CA PHE A 23 20.08 -16.71 -15.13
C PHE A 23 18.64 -16.24 -15.26
N VAL A 24 18.45 -14.95 -15.54
CA VAL A 24 17.14 -14.29 -15.66
C VAL A 24 16.88 -14.05 -17.15
N GLU A 25 15.83 -14.64 -17.70
CA GLU A 25 15.19 -14.10 -18.90
C GLU A 25 14.48 -12.78 -18.54
N ALA A 26 14.50 -11.83 -19.47
CA ALA A 26 14.08 -10.45 -19.26
C ALA A 26 12.68 -10.36 -18.62
N SER A 27 12.64 -9.89 -17.37
CA SER A 27 11.43 -9.58 -16.64
C SER A 27 10.90 -8.18 -17.00
N PRO A 28 9.58 -7.93 -16.98
CA PRO A 28 9.05 -6.57 -17.07
C PRO A 28 9.60 -5.68 -15.96
N HIS A 29 9.82 -4.41 -16.23
CA HIS A 29 10.55 -3.44 -15.38
C HIS A 29 10.06 -3.25 -13.94
N GLY A 30 8.94 -3.85 -13.53
CA GLY A 30 8.44 -3.80 -12.14
C GLY A 30 9.01 -4.88 -11.21
N ASP A 31 9.65 -5.92 -11.75
CA ASP A 31 10.11 -7.09 -10.98
C ASP A 31 11.50 -6.89 -10.37
N GLU A 32 12.37 -6.10 -11.00
CA GLU A 32 13.77 -5.96 -10.61
C GLU A 32 13.95 -5.40 -9.20
N LEU A 33 13.10 -4.45 -8.80
CA LEU A 33 13.10 -3.87 -7.46
C LEU A 33 12.69 -4.86 -6.35
N MET A 34 11.78 -5.80 -6.67
CA MET A 34 11.37 -6.84 -5.72
C MET A 34 12.40 -7.96 -5.58
N MET A 35 13.38 -8.02 -6.48
CA MET A 35 14.40 -9.06 -6.55
C MET A 35 15.73 -8.65 -5.91
N GLN A 36 15.89 -7.38 -5.53
CA GLN A 36 17.16 -6.89 -5.00
C GLN A 36 17.28 -7.12 -3.49
N ALA A 37 18.51 -7.35 -3.05
CA ALA A 37 18.81 -7.51 -1.63
C ALA A 37 18.50 -6.22 -0.87
N VAL A 38 17.81 -6.37 0.26
CA VAL A 38 17.58 -5.26 1.20
C VAL A 38 18.92 -4.73 1.71
N PRO A 39 19.15 -3.41 1.76
CA PRO A 39 20.38 -2.84 2.29
C PRO A 39 20.70 -3.39 3.69
N GLN A 40 21.95 -3.72 3.93
CA GLN A 40 22.39 -4.18 5.25
C GLN A 40 22.86 -2.98 6.06
N VAL A 41 22.03 -2.50 6.98
CA VAL A 41 22.31 -1.36 7.85
C VAL A 41 22.02 -1.76 9.29
N SER A 42 22.97 -1.54 10.17
CA SER A 42 22.81 -1.80 11.61
C SER A 42 22.10 -0.63 12.31
N CYS A 43 21.50 -0.89 13.47
CA CYS A 43 20.96 0.18 14.32
C CYS A 43 22.02 1.21 14.72
N GLN A 44 23.30 0.80 14.87
CA GLN A 44 24.38 1.73 15.19
C GLN A 44 24.71 2.67 14.03
N GLN A 45 24.76 2.16 12.79
CA GLN A 45 24.93 2.99 11.58
C GLN A 45 23.74 3.93 11.39
N ALA A 46 22.51 3.42 11.55
CA ALA A 46 21.31 4.23 11.48
C ALA A 46 21.26 5.37 12.52
N LEU A 47 21.72 5.10 13.75
CA LEU A 47 21.84 6.13 14.80
C LEU A 47 22.90 7.17 14.46
N ALA A 48 24.04 6.75 13.92
CA ALA A 48 25.08 7.67 13.45
C ALA A 48 24.57 8.60 12.35
N ILE A 49 23.80 8.08 11.39
CA ILE A 49 23.13 8.88 10.34
C ILE A 49 22.16 9.89 10.96
N ALA A 50 21.33 9.47 11.91
CA ALA A 50 20.39 10.37 12.59
C ALA A 50 21.10 11.51 13.29
N GLN A 51 22.24 11.23 13.93
CA GLN A 51 23.04 12.23 14.62
C GLN A 51 23.75 13.18 13.65
N GLN A 52 24.38 12.66 12.60
CA GLN A 52 25.18 13.46 11.66
C GLN A 52 24.29 14.33 10.76
N GLU A 53 23.26 13.73 10.18
CA GLU A 53 22.43 14.39 9.17
C GLU A 53 21.31 15.23 9.79
N TYR A 54 20.73 14.77 10.91
CA TYR A 54 19.53 15.38 11.50
C TYR A 54 19.75 15.99 12.88
N GLY A 55 20.96 15.82 13.46
CA GLY A 55 21.28 16.33 14.81
C GLY A 55 20.48 15.64 15.93
N LEU A 56 19.96 14.43 15.69
CA LEU A 56 19.09 13.71 16.62
C LEU A 56 19.82 12.53 17.25
N THR A 57 19.56 12.30 18.54
CA THR A 57 20.06 11.15 19.31
C THR A 57 18.90 10.47 20.02
N GLY A 58 19.03 9.19 20.31
CA GLY A 58 17.98 8.44 21.00
C GLY A 58 18.17 6.94 20.90
N GLN A 59 17.09 6.19 21.05
CA GLN A 59 17.09 4.74 20.86
C GLN A 59 16.66 4.41 19.44
N MET A 60 17.40 3.50 18.77
CA MET A 60 17.15 3.07 17.42
C MET A 60 16.67 1.62 17.42
N ALA A 61 15.54 1.36 16.79
CA ALA A 61 14.97 0.02 16.63
C ALA A 61 14.68 -0.26 15.15
N LEU A 62 15.06 -1.45 14.67
CA LEU A 62 14.76 -1.90 13.31
C LEU A 62 13.25 -2.15 13.17
N LEU A 63 12.66 -1.61 12.12
CA LEU A 63 11.28 -1.89 11.70
C LEU A 63 11.27 -2.89 10.55
N GLN A 64 10.12 -3.52 10.33
CA GLN A 64 9.91 -4.38 9.17
C GLN A 64 9.84 -3.54 7.89
N GLY A 65 10.42 -4.05 6.80
CA GLY A 65 10.37 -3.49 5.46
C GLY A 65 10.62 -4.57 4.43
N GLU A 66 9.96 -4.50 3.27
CA GLU A 66 10.15 -5.48 2.18
C GLU A 66 11.31 -5.07 1.24
N ARG A 67 11.43 -3.79 0.93
CA ARG A 67 12.37 -3.24 -0.06
C ARG A 67 13.45 -2.38 0.57
N ASP A 68 13.05 -1.54 1.50
CA ASP A 68 13.91 -0.59 2.19
C ASP A 68 14.19 -1.05 3.62
N VAL A 69 15.21 -0.47 4.25
CA VAL A 69 15.44 -0.66 5.69
C VAL A 69 14.88 0.53 6.43
N ASN A 70 13.98 0.25 7.36
CA ASN A 70 13.31 1.27 8.14
C ASN A 70 13.70 1.14 9.62
N PHE A 71 13.90 2.26 10.30
CA PHE A 71 14.22 2.30 11.73
C PHE A 71 13.28 3.28 12.44
N CYS A 72 12.86 2.91 13.64
CA CYS A 72 12.24 3.84 14.57
C CYS A 72 13.31 4.47 15.45
N LEU A 73 13.46 5.78 15.37
CA LEU A 73 14.25 6.59 16.30
C LEU A 73 13.32 7.15 17.38
N THR A 74 13.54 6.79 18.62
CA THR A 74 12.86 7.35 19.78
C THR A 74 13.79 8.36 20.46
N VAL A 75 13.53 9.66 20.28
CA VAL A 75 14.25 10.76 20.90
C VAL A 75 13.73 10.96 22.33
N THR A 76 12.41 11.08 22.46
CA THR A 76 11.67 11.06 23.73
C THR A 76 10.44 10.16 23.58
N PRO A 77 9.69 9.83 24.66
CA PRO A 77 8.45 9.05 24.53
C PRO A 77 7.44 9.64 23.54
N ASP A 78 7.40 10.96 23.43
CA ASP A 78 6.47 11.70 22.57
C ASP A 78 7.09 12.15 21.24
N GLU A 79 8.41 12.02 21.08
CA GLU A 79 9.12 12.44 19.88
C GLU A 79 9.79 11.25 19.22
N ARG A 80 9.17 10.75 18.17
CA ARG A 80 9.64 9.60 17.40
C ARG A 80 9.67 9.89 15.91
N TYR A 81 10.63 9.29 15.23
CA TYR A 81 10.81 9.41 13.79
C TYR A 81 11.02 8.04 13.15
N MET A 82 10.71 7.93 11.87
CA MET A 82 11.11 6.80 11.05
C MET A 82 12.24 7.24 10.13
N LEU A 83 13.42 6.65 10.30
CA LEU A 83 14.54 6.77 9.36
C LEU A 83 14.38 5.69 8.30
N LYS A 84 14.18 6.11 7.07
CA LYS A 84 14.09 5.22 5.90
C LYS A 84 15.41 5.25 5.15
N VAL A 85 16.05 4.08 5.03
CA VAL A 85 17.22 3.85 4.19
C VAL A 85 16.73 3.18 2.92
N ILE A 86 16.78 3.91 1.83
CA ILE A 86 16.18 3.54 0.56
C ILE A 86 17.10 2.55 -0.16
N ASN A 87 16.51 1.52 -0.75
CA ASN A 87 17.25 0.53 -1.53
C ASN A 87 18.02 1.22 -2.67
N ALA A 88 19.28 0.85 -2.87
CA ALA A 88 20.13 1.42 -3.93
C ALA A 88 19.56 1.21 -5.33
N ALA A 89 18.73 0.18 -5.51
CA ALA A 89 18.05 -0.10 -6.77
C ALA A 89 16.84 0.79 -7.04
N GLU A 90 16.31 1.50 -6.03
CA GLU A 90 15.20 2.43 -6.25
C GLU A 90 15.72 3.62 -7.08
N PRO A 91 15.13 3.90 -8.26
CA PRO A 91 15.52 5.06 -9.06
C PRO A 91 15.42 6.37 -8.28
N ALA A 92 16.38 7.29 -8.49
CA ALA A 92 16.42 8.56 -7.79
C ALA A 92 15.14 9.37 -7.94
N GLU A 93 14.59 9.38 -9.15
CA GLU A 93 13.35 10.06 -9.50
C GLU A 93 12.12 9.50 -8.78
N VAL A 94 12.12 8.21 -8.41
CA VAL A 94 11.03 7.60 -7.64
C VAL A 94 11.12 8.01 -6.17
N SER A 95 12.31 8.04 -5.60
CA SER A 95 12.52 8.56 -4.24
C SER A 95 12.16 10.04 -4.16
N ASP A 96 12.57 10.84 -5.15
CA ASP A 96 12.20 12.26 -5.24
C ASP A 96 10.67 12.44 -5.35
N PHE A 97 10.00 11.64 -6.16
CA PHE A 97 8.54 11.63 -6.27
C PHE A 97 7.87 11.38 -4.90
N GLN A 98 8.30 10.37 -4.14
CA GLN A 98 7.74 10.06 -2.82
C GLN A 98 7.98 11.21 -1.83
N THR A 99 9.16 11.84 -1.89
CA THR A 99 9.51 12.98 -1.05
C THR A 99 8.68 14.20 -1.40
N ALA A 100 8.55 14.53 -2.69
CA ALA A 100 7.73 15.64 -3.20
C ALA A 100 6.25 15.47 -2.84
N LEU A 101 5.73 14.23 -2.90
CA LEU A 101 4.36 13.90 -2.51
C LEU A 101 4.11 14.20 -1.02
N LEU A 102 5.00 13.77 -0.13
CA LEU A 102 4.86 14.05 1.32
C LEU A 102 4.97 15.55 1.63
N LEU A 103 5.84 16.28 0.94
CA LEU A 103 5.95 17.75 1.07
C LEU A 103 4.68 18.45 0.56
N HIS A 104 4.10 17.98 -0.55
CA HIS A 104 2.84 18.49 -1.06
C HIS A 104 1.70 18.29 -0.04
N LEU A 105 1.58 17.09 0.53
CA LEU A 105 0.58 16.79 1.57
C LEU A 105 0.78 17.63 2.83
N ALA A 106 2.02 17.92 3.20
CA ALA A 106 2.31 18.79 4.34
C ALA A 106 1.83 20.23 4.13
N GLN A 107 1.88 20.73 2.90
CA GLN A 107 1.41 22.07 2.55
C GLN A 107 -0.09 22.11 2.30
N ARG A 108 -0.66 21.10 1.64
CA ARG A 108 -2.04 21.12 1.16
C ARG A 108 -3.05 20.71 2.22
N ALA A 109 -2.67 19.78 3.09
CA ALA A 109 -3.52 19.21 4.14
C ALA A 109 -2.68 18.89 5.40
N PRO A 110 -2.26 19.91 6.15
CA PRO A 110 -1.40 19.73 7.33
C PRO A 110 -2.08 18.91 8.43
N GLU A 111 -3.42 18.85 8.46
CA GLU A 111 -4.22 18.10 9.43
C GLU A 111 -4.33 16.59 9.10
N LEU A 112 -4.06 16.17 7.85
CA LEU A 112 -4.10 14.75 7.51
C LEU A 112 -3.04 13.98 8.31
N PRO A 113 -3.40 12.82 8.90
CA PRO A 113 -2.47 12.02 9.67
C PRO A 113 -1.59 11.17 8.74
N VAL A 114 -0.66 11.83 8.05
CA VAL A 114 0.34 11.19 7.18
C VAL A 114 1.75 11.58 7.61
N PRO A 115 2.79 10.79 7.29
CA PRO A 115 4.17 11.10 7.65
C PRO A 115 4.61 12.47 7.14
N ARG A 116 5.38 13.20 7.96
CA ARG A 116 5.93 14.53 7.64
C ARG A 116 7.45 14.44 7.53
N ILE A 117 8.00 14.98 6.46
CA ILE A 117 9.45 15.05 6.26
C ILE A 117 10.07 15.90 7.37
N ARG A 118 11.08 15.36 8.03
CA ARG A 118 12.00 16.09 8.90
C ARG A 118 13.22 16.45 8.06
N PRO A 119 13.51 17.73 7.79
CA PRO A 119 14.68 18.10 7.00
C PRO A 119 15.97 17.82 7.79
N THR A 120 17.05 17.59 7.06
CA THR A 120 18.42 17.52 7.62
C THR A 120 18.81 18.85 8.26
N THR A 121 19.90 18.87 9.00
CA THR A 121 20.53 20.11 9.54
C THR A 121 20.94 21.08 8.45
N ALA A 122 21.19 20.60 7.23
CA ALA A 122 21.44 21.41 6.03
C ALA A 122 20.15 21.86 5.30
N GLY A 123 18.95 21.50 5.80
CA GLY A 123 17.66 21.89 5.20
C GLY A 123 17.22 20.98 4.05
N LEU A 124 17.88 19.85 3.80
CA LEU A 124 17.49 18.91 2.73
C LEU A 124 16.38 17.99 3.19
N SER A 125 15.44 17.68 2.31
CA SER A 125 14.34 16.73 2.57
C SER A 125 14.77 15.27 2.49
N GLU A 126 15.83 15.00 1.73
CA GLU A 126 16.49 13.70 1.56
C GLU A 126 17.98 13.94 1.40
N THR A 127 18.82 13.03 1.87
CA THR A 127 20.27 13.10 1.71
C THR A 127 20.83 11.74 1.30
N SER A 128 22.09 11.68 0.90
CA SER A 128 22.78 10.44 0.56
C SER A 128 23.92 10.21 1.55
N VAL A 129 24.05 8.98 2.02
CA VAL A 129 25.11 8.55 2.93
C VAL A 129 25.83 7.34 2.35
N GLU A 130 27.12 7.23 2.59
CA GLU A 130 27.91 6.06 2.20
C GLU A 130 27.95 5.06 3.36
N ILE A 131 27.50 3.83 3.11
CA ILE A 131 27.54 2.72 4.08
C ILE A 131 28.23 1.53 3.40
N ASP A 132 29.34 1.10 3.96
CA ASP A 132 30.13 -0.04 3.45
C ASP A 132 30.46 0.06 1.95
N GLY A 133 30.77 1.29 1.47
CA GLY A 133 31.11 1.56 0.08
C GLY A 133 29.90 1.69 -0.85
N VAL A 134 28.67 1.65 -0.32
CA VAL A 134 27.42 1.82 -1.10
C VAL A 134 26.79 3.17 -0.74
N LEU A 135 26.51 3.98 -1.78
CA LEU A 135 25.80 5.25 -1.60
C LEU A 135 24.29 4.96 -1.51
N LEU A 136 23.72 5.22 -0.33
CA LEU A 136 22.30 5.02 -0.04
C LEU A 136 21.62 6.34 0.26
N ARG A 137 20.42 6.53 -0.28
CA ARG A 137 19.57 7.67 0.06
C ARG A 137 18.84 7.40 1.36
N VAL A 138 18.71 8.46 2.17
CA VAL A 138 18.02 8.40 3.46
C VAL A 138 17.09 9.59 3.61
N ARG A 139 15.94 9.35 4.23
CA ARG A 139 15.05 10.41 4.69
C ARG A 139 14.47 10.08 6.06
N LEU A 140 14.21 11.13 6.81
CA LEU A 140 13.59 11.04 8.13
C LEU A 140 12.17 11.60 8.06
N VAL A 141 11.20 10.84 8.56
CA VAL A 141 9.81 11.27 8.63
C VAL A 141 9.28 11.12 10.05
N SER A 142 8.23 11.86 10.39
CA SER A 142 7.53 11.68 11.67
C SER A 142 7.01 10.25 11.82
N TYR A 143 7.15 9.68 13.02
CA TYR A 143 6.55 8.39 13.37
C TYR A 143 5.14 8.62 13.89
N LEU A 144 4.14 8.10 13.18
CA LEU A 144 2.75 8.28 13.58
C LEU A 144 2.37 7.32 14.71
N ALA A 145 1.62 7.85 15.67
CA ALA A 145 1.04 7.05 16.75
C ALA A 145 -0.22 6.32 16.27
N GLY A 146 -0.39 5.09 16.74
CA GLY A 146 -1.55 4.27 16.41
C GLY A 146 -1.19 2.80 16.34
N MET A 147 -2.21 1.98 16.25
CA MET A 147 -2.08 0.54 16.09
C MET A 147 -2.33 0.18 14.62
N PRO A 148 -1.47 -0.62 13.97
CA PRO A 148 -1.77 -1.11 12.63
C PRO A 148 -3.11 -1.85 12.58
N GLN A 149 -3.97 -1.50 11.63
CA GLN A 149 -5.33 -2.05 11.53
C GLN A 149 -5.34 -3.59 11.48
N TYR A 150 -4.35 -4.22 10.85
CA TYR A 150 -4.29 -5.68 10.75
C TYR A 150 -4.15 -6.41 12.11
N LEU A 151 -3.73 -5.69 13.17
CA LEU A 151 -3.61 -6.21 14.54
C LEU A 151 -4.90 -6.04 15.35
N THR A 152 -5.94 -5.43 14.79
CA THR A 152 -7.16 -5.06 15.50
C THR A 152 -8.32 -5.98 15.14
N SER A 153 -9.36 -5.95 15.95
CA SER A 153 -10.61 -6.64 15.62
C SER A 153 -11.36 -5.90 14.50
N PRO A 154 -12.08 -6.62 13.62
CA PRO A 154 -12.93 -5.97 12.63
C PRO A 154 -13.95 -5.02 13.30
N SER A 155 -14.12 -3.83 12.73
CA SER A 155 -15.03 -2.81 13.26
C SER A 155 -15.83 -2.18 12.12
N THR A 156 -17.15 -2.28 12.19
CA THR A 156 -18.05 -1.63 11.23
C THR A 156 -18.03 -0.10 11.37
N ALA A 157 -17.73 0.40 12.58
CA ALA A 157 -17.59 1.84 12.85
C ALA A 157 -16.38 2.46 12.15
N LEU A 158 -15.37 1.65 11.84
CA LEU A 158 -14.17 2.11 11.13
C LEU A 158 -14.42 2.36 9.63
N MET A 159 -15.36 1.65 9.01
CA MET A 159 -15.56 1.72 7.55
C MET A 159 -15.85 3.13 7.02
N PRO A 160 -16.77 3.92 7.61
CA PRO A 160 -16.96 5.30 7.16
C PRO A 160 -15.75 6.19 7.42
N GLN A 161 -14.97 5.94 8.48
CA GLN A 161 -13.75 6.70 8.75
C GLN A 161 -12.67 6.43 7.70
N LEU A 162 -12.50 5.16 7.29
CA LEU A 162 -11.59 4.78 6.21
C LEU A 162 -11.99 5.47 4.90
N GLY A 163 -13.27 5.39 4.52
CA GLY A 163 -13.75 6.04 3.30
C GLY A 163 -13.57 7.56 3.32
N GLY A 164 -13.89 8.21 4.43
CA GLY A 164 -13.71 9.64 4.62
C GLY A 164 -12.24 10.07 4.58
N SER A 165 -11.36 9.34 5.29
CA SER A 165 -9.92 9.63 5.31
C SER A 165 -9.27 9.45 3.93
N LEU A 166 -9.67 8.40 3.19
CA LEU A 166 -9.18 8.19 1.83
C LEU A 166 -9.63 9.31 0.89
N ALA A 167 -10.89 9.74 0.98
CA ALA A 167 -11.39 10.84 0.16
C ALA A 167 -10.68 12.18 0.47
N GLN A 168 -10.33 12.42 1.74
CA GLN A 168 -9.54 13.58 2.13
C GLN A 168 -8.12 13.53 1.58
N LEU A 169 -7.47 12.34 1.61
CA LEU A 169 -6.16 12.13 0.99
C LEU A 169 -6.22 12.39 -0.52
N ASP A 170 -7.19 11.81 -1.21
CA ASP A 170 -7.38 12.01 -2.65
C ASP A 170 -7.68 13.46 -3.02
N ASN A 171 -8.40 14.19 -2.18
CA ASN A 171 -8.62 15.64 -2.35
C ASN A 171 -7.33 16.42 -2.17
N ALA A 172 -6.50 16.05 -1.20
CA ALA A 172 -5.20 16.68 -0.98
C ALA A 172 -4.21 16.43 -2.12
N LEU A 173 -4.25 15.22 -2.72
CA LEU A 173 -3.42 14.86 -3.88
C LEU A 173 -3.94 15.41 -5.21
N HIS A 174 -5.15 15.97 -5.24
CA HIS A 174 -5.71 16.51 -6.47
C HIS A 174 -4.86 17.64 -7.05
N GLY A 175 -4.46 17.47 -8.33
CA GLY A 175 -3.60 18.42 -9.04
C GLY A 175 -2.09 18.25 -8.74
N PHE A 176 -1.70 17.35 -7.84
CA PHE A 176 -0.29 17.01 -7.69
C PHE A 176 0.21 16.25 -8.91
N THR A 177 1.36 16.66 -9.43
CA THR A 177 2.00 16.04 -10.60
C THR A 177 3.49 15.86 -10.35
N HIS A 178 4.04 14.78 -10.87
CA HIS A 178 5.48 14.51 -10.84
C HIS A 178 5.87 13.63 -12.04
N PRO A 179 7.03 13.85 -12.69
CA PRO A 179 7.43 13.04 -13.85
C PRO A 179 7.47 11.54 -13.59
N ALA A 180 7.95 11.13 -12.40
CA ALA A 180 8.04 9.72 -12.00
C ALA A 180 6.72 9.12 -11.49
N ALA A 181 5.62 9.87 -11.47
CA ALA A 181 4.33 9.33 -11.02
C ALA A 181 3.73 8.32 -12.01
N ASN A 182 4.05 8.43 -13.32
CA ASN A 182 3.56 7.51 -14.35
C ASN A 182 4.54 6.32 -14.53
N ARG A 183 4.82 5.60 -13.45
CA ARG A 183 5.68 4.41 -13.43
C ARG A 183 4.87 3.13 -13.59
N SER A 184 5.53 2.04 -13.95
CA SER A 184 4.93 0.71 -13.98
C SER A 184 5.04 0.04 -12.61
N LEU A 185 3.91 -0.42 -12.09
CA LEU A 185 3.83 -1.19 -10.85
C LEU A 185 2.94 -2.42 -11.10
N LEU A 186 3.38 -3.58 -10.66
CA LEU A 186 2.57 -4.82 -10.75
C LEU A 186 1.26 -4.71 -9.95
N TRP A 187 1.24 -3.89 -8.92
CA TRP A 187 0.07 -3.65 -8.06
C TRP A 187 -0.91 -2.59 -8.61
N ASP A 188 -0.60 -1.96 -9.76
CA ASP A 188 -1.49 -1.00 -10.41
C ASP A 188 -2.62 -1.72 -11.14
N ILE A 189 -3.85 -1.62 -10.61
CA ILE A 189 -5.05 -2.23 -11.23
C ILE A 189 -5.21 -1.77 -12.67
N SER A 190 -4.87 -0.51 -12.99
CA SER A 190 -5.04 0.02 -14.34
C SER A 190 -4.10 -0.59 -15.39
N ARG A 191 -3.20 -1.48 -14.95
CA ARG A 191 -2.24 -2.22 -15.77
C ARG A 191 -2.28 -3.73 -15.48
N ALA A 192 -3.45 -4.25 -15.09
CA ALA A 192 -3.59 -5.65 -14.67
C ALA A 192 -3.20 -6.66 -15.76
N GLU A 193 -3.24 -6.27 -17.04
CA GLU A 193 -2.76 -7.09 -18.17
C GLU A 193 -1.30 -7.52 -18.01
N GLN A 194 -0.47 -6.73 -17.32
CA GLN A 194 0.93 -7.06 -17.06
C GLN A 194 1.12 -8.24 -16.11
N VAL A 195 0.12 -8.53 -15.27
CA VAL A 195 0.15 -9.63 -14.31
C VAL A 195 -0.42 -10.92 -14.90
N ARG A 196 -1.21 -10.83 -15.99
CA ARG A 196 -1.84 -11.99 -16.63
C ARG A 196 -0.86 -13.13 -16.97
N PRO A 197 0.38 -12.90 -17.48
CA PRO A 197 1.34 -13.96 -17.76
C PRO A 197 1.73 -14.78 -16.51
N TYR A 198 1.59 -14.22 -15.32
CA TYR A 198 1.92 -14.93 -14.07
C TYR A 198 0.83 -15.91 -13.63
N LEU A 199 -0.30 -16.00 -14.32
CA LEU A 199 -1.32 -17.03 -14.09
C LEU A 199 -0.74 -18.45 -14.20
N ASP A 200 0.29 -18.66 -15.00
CA ASP A 200 0.96 -19.95 -15.17
C ASP A 200 1.57 -20.49 -13.86
N PHE A 201 1.76 -19.64 -12.86
CA PHE A 201 2.22 -20.03 -11.52
C PHE A 201 1.07 -20.48 -10.59
N VAL A 202 -0.18 -20.39 -11.02
CA VAL A 202 -1.35 -20.85 -10.27
C VAL A 202 -1.61 -22.31 -10.60
N SER A 203 -1.16 -23.21 -9.75
CA SER A 203 -1.16 -24.65 -10.03
C SER A 203 -2.52 -25.34 -9.88
N GLU A 204 -3.47 -24.75 -9.11
CA GLU A 204 -4.79 -25.34 -8.87
C GLU A 204 -5.73 -24.96 -10.03
N PRO A 205 -6.28 -25.97 -10.80
CA PRO A 205 -7.03 -25.69 -12.03
C PRO A 205 -8.26 -24.81 -11.85
N GLN A 206 -9.00 -24.98 -10.75
CA GLN A 206 -10.21 -24.18 -10.49
C GLN A 206 -9.83 -22.73 -10.14
N GLN A 207 -8.75 -22.53 -9.40
CA GLN A 207 -8.25 -21.19 -9.07
C GLN A 207 -7.76 -20.49 -10.34
N TYR A 208 -7.00 -21.18 -11.17
CA TYR A 208 -6.56 -20.66 -12.47
C TYR A 208 -7.75 -20.18 -13.31
N GLN A 209 -8.78 -21.02 -13.50
CA GLN A 209 -9.97 -20.66 -14.27
C GLN A 209 -10.72 -19.46 -13.68
N ASN A 210 -10.81 -19.37 -12.36
CA ASN A 210 -11.47 -18.24 -11.71
C ASN A 210 -10.72 -16.94 -11.94
N LEU A 211 -9.39 -16.95 -11.78
CA LEU A 211 -8.55 -15.77 -12.06
C LEU A 211 -8.56 -15.40 -13.53
N GLN A 212 -8.49 -16.39 -14.43
CA GLN A 212 -8.59 -16.17 -15.87
C GLN A 212 -9.87 -15.40 -16.23
N ARG A 213 -11.03 -15.79 -15.66
CA ARG A 213 -12.30 -15.07 -15.91
C ARG A 213 -12.24 -13.62 -15.43
N VAL A 214 -11.58 -13.34 -14.31
CA VAL A 214 -11.41 -11.95 -13.82
C VAL A 214 -10.55 -11.15 -14.80
N PHE A 215 -9.43 -11.70 -15.26
CA PHE A 215 -8.57 -11.02 -16.26
C PHE A 215 -9.29 -10.88 -17.63
N ASP A 216 -10.02 -11.89 -18.08
CA ASP A 216 -10.80 -11.80 -19.34
C ASP A 216 -11.86 -10.67 -19.26
N ARG A 217 -12.51 -10.53 -18.11
CA ARG A 217 -13.46 -9.45 -17.88
C ARG A 217 -12.74 -8.08 -17.76
N TYR A 218 -11.60 -8.03 -17.12
CA TYR A 218 -10.77 -6.82 -17.09
C TYR A 218 -10.42 -6.37 -18.51
N ASP A 219 -9.87 -7.25 -19.34
CA ASP A 219 -9.42 -6.91 -20.68
C ASP A 219 -10.60 -6.47 -21.59
N SER A 220 -11.76 -7.15 -21.48
CA SER A 220 -12.90 -6.91 -22.37
C SER A 220 -13.81 -5.75 -21.96
N HIS A 221 -13.89 -5.42 -20.66
CA HIS A 221 -14.85 -4.45 -20.13
C HIS A 221 -14.23 -3.32 -19.33
N VAL A 222 -13.22 -3.64 -18.47
CA VAL A 222 -12.69 -2.66 -17.53
C VAL A 222 -11.63 -1.78 -18.19
N ALA A 223 -10.63 -2.39 -18.81
CA ALA A 223 -9.50 -1.65 -19.37
C ALA A 223 -9.90 -0.59 -20.40
N PRO A 224 -10.85 -0.84 -21.34
CA PRO A 224 -11.29 0.19 -22.26
C PRO A 224 -11.92 1.41 -21.57
N GLU A 225 -12.78 1.18 -20.57
CA GLU A 225 -13.48 2.23 -19.84
C GLU A 225 -12.56 3.05 -18.94
N LEU A 226 -11.53 2.42 -18.33
CA LEU A 226 -10.55 3.11 -17.48
C LEU A 226 -9.81 4.24 -18.21
N THR A 227 -9.68 4.18 -19.53
CA THR A 227 -9.04 5.20 -20.34
C THR A 227 -9.76 6.54 -20.32
N THR A 228 -11.07 6.54 -20.07
CA THR A 228 -11.94 7.71 -20.08
C THR A 228 -12.14 8.33 -18.70
N LEU A 229 -11.75 7.62 -17.62
CA LEU A 229 -11.97 8.07 -16.27
C LEU A 229 -10.92 9.10 -15.83
N ARG A 230 -11.32 9.95 -14.89
CA ARG A 230 -10.41 10.92 -14.27
C ARG A 230 -9.25 10.23 -13.57
N ARG A 231 -8.07 10.83 -13.71
CA ARG A 231 -6.81 10.29 -13.19
C ARG A 231 -6.13 11.32 -12.29
N GLN A 232 -5.39 10.83 -11.32
CA GLN A 232 -4.49 11.63 -10.47
C GLN A 232 -3.43 10.72 -9.85
N VAL A 233 -2.51 11.29 -9.08
CA VAL A 233 -1.68 10.51 -8.17
C VAL A 233 -2.57 9.97 -7.05
N ILE A 234 -2.47 8.66 -6.80
CA ILE A 234 -3.18 7.93 -5.75
C ILE A 234 -2.16 7.20 -4.87
N HIS A 235 -2.55 6.83 -3.65
CA HIS A 235 -1.72 6.05 -2.73
C HIS A 235 -1.49 4.61 -3.22
N ASN A 236 -2.53 4.02 -3.82
CA ASN A 236 -2.53 2.71 -4.47
C ASN A 236 -2.31 1.49 -3.55
N ASP A 237 -2.12 1.67 -2.25
CA ASP A 237 -1.90 0.56 -1.31
C ASP A 237 -2.50 0.80 0.09
N LEU A 238 -3.76 1.28 0.16
CA LEU A 238 -4.45 1.47 1.44
C LEU A 238 -4.94 0.12 2.01
N ASN A 239 -3.99 -0.74 2.36
CA ASN A 239 -4.25 -2.02 3.01
C ASN A 239 -4.18 -1.89 4.55
N PRO A 240 -4.62 -2.90 5.35
CA PRO A 240 -4.60 -2.85 6.82
C PRO A 240 -3.22 -2.71 7.47
N HIS A 241 -2.12 -2.95 6.77
CA HIS A 241 -0.77 -2.71 7.29
C HIS A 241 -0.38 -1.23 7.19
N ASN A 242 -0.98 -0.50 6.25
CA ASN A 242 -0.69 0.89 5.94
C ASN A 242 -1.68 1.88 6.59
N VAL A 243 -2.63 1.38 7.36
CA VAL A 243 -3.58 2.15 8.15
C VAL A 243 -3.29 1.99 9.63
N LEU A 244 -3.15 3.11 10.35
CA LEU A 244 -3.06 3.15 11.81
C LEU A 244 -4.42 3.60 12.39
N VAL A 245 -4.79 3.02 13.53
CA VAL A 245 -6.09 3.24 14.18
C VAL A 245 -5.93 3.47 15.69
N ASP A 246 -7.00 3.92 16.33
CA ASP A 246 -7.04 4.39 17.72
C ASP A 246 -7.03 3.28 18.79
N GLY A 247 -7.15 2.00 18.43
CA GLY A 247 -7.10 0.90 19.40
C GLY A 247 -7.60 -0.43 18.87
N MET A 248 -7.78 -1.41 19.78
CA MET A 248 -8.16 -2.78 19.45
C MET A 248 -9.57 -2.92 18.86
N LEU A 249 -10.50 -2.04 19.23
CA LEU A 249 -11.84 -1.88 18.64
C LEU A 249 -11.88 -0.53 17.94
N PRO A 250 -11.32 -0.44 16.71
CA PRO A 250 -11.03 0.85 16.11
C PRO A 250 -12.31 1.57 15.69
N THR A 251 -12.29 2.89 15.95
CA THR A 251 -13.34 3.83 15.53
C THR A 251 -12.81 4.96 14.68
N GLN A 252 -11.50 5.20 14.68
CA GLN A 252 -10.86 6.31 13.96
C GLN A 252 -9.57 5.87 13.28
N VAL A 253 -9.30 6.48 12.13
CA VAL A 253 -8.00 6.42 11.46
C VAL A 253 -7.08 7.46 12.07
N THR A 254 -5.94 7.01 12.62
CA THR A 254 -4.91 7.87 13.23
C THR A 254 -3.68 8.04 12.36
N GLY A 255 -3.57 7.28 11.26
CA GLY A 255 -2.47 7.40 10.33
C GLY A 255 -2.68 6.63 9.02
N ILE A 256 -2.17 7.20 7.93
CA ILE A 256 -1.98 6.54 6.64
C ILE A 256 -0.49 6.60 6.34
N ILE A 257 0.15 5.45 6.14
CA ILE A 257 1.59 5.32 5.96
C ILE A 257 1.92 4.57 4.67
N ASP A 258 3.18 4.59 4.29
CA ASP A 258 3.76 3.88 3.15
C ASP A 258 3.24 4.34 1.78
N PHE A 259 3.80 5.44 1.30
CA PHE A 259 3.55 6.00 -0.02
C PHE A 259 4.45 5.38 -1.11
N GLY A 260 5.04 4.21 -0.83
CA GLY A 260 5.95 3.49 -1.73
C GLY A 260 5.32 3.07 -3.05
N ASP A 261 4.03 2.77 -3.07
CA ASP A 261 3.29 2.33 -4.25
C ASP A 261 2.43 3.44 -4.89
N ALA A 262 2.63 4.71 -4.49
CA ALA A 262 1.94 5.82 -5.12
C ALA A 262 2.20 5.89 -6.63
N VAL A 263 1.15 6.19 -7.41
CA VAL A 263 1.19 6.14 -8.87
C VAL A 263 0.13 7.05 -9.49
N PHE A 264 0.35 7.52 -10.72
CA PHE A 264 -0.67 8.24 -11.47
C PHE A 264 -1.60 7.26 -12.18
N ALA A 265 -2.81 7.08 -11.64
CA ALA A 265 -3.79 6.09 -12.10
C ALA A 265 -5.23 6.64 -12.09
N PRO A 266 -6.21 5.93 -12.67
CA PRO A 266 -7.62 6.27 -12.50
C PRO A 266 -7.99 6.32 -11.01
N LEU A 267 -8.64 7.40 -10.59
CA LEU A 267 -8.98 7.63 -9.18
C LEU A 267 -9.76 6.46 -8.54
N ILE A 268 -10.64 5.83 -9.30
CA ILE A 268 -11.46 4.72 -8.80
C ILE A 268 -10.63 3.49 -8.41
N CYS A 269 -9.41 3.34 -8.95
CA CYS A 269 -8.49 2.27 -8.56
C CYS A 269 -8.05 2.37 -7.09
N GLU A 270 -7.99 3.60 -6.54
CA GLU A 270 -7.71 3.83 -5.10
C GLU A 270 -8.80 3.20 -4.23
N VAL A 271 -10.05 3.53 -4.53
CA VAL A 271 -11.22 3.00 -3.79
C VAL A 271 -11.30 1.48 -3.91
N ALA A 272 -11.06 0.93 -5.11
CA ALA A 272 -11.06 -0.50 -5.35
C ALA A 272 -9.95 -1.22 -4.57
N THR A 273 -8.74 -0.65 -4.53
CA THR A 273 -7.61 -1.18 -3.77
C THR A 273 -7.94 -1.24 -2.28
N ALA A 274 -8.41 -0.13 -1.70
CA ALA A 274 -8.78 -0.09 -0.30
C ALA A 274 -9.84 -1.14 0.05
N LEU A 275 -10.92 -1.21 -0.73
CA LEU A 275 -12.03 -2.14 -0.48
C LEU A 275 -11.65 -3.61 -0.64
N ALA A 276 -10.74 -3.95 -1.56
CA ALA A 276 -10.26 -5.32 -1.73
C ALA A 276 -9.68 -5.91 -0.44
N TYR A 277 -9.11 -5.09 0.42
CA TYR A 277 -8.53 -5.50 1.70
C TYR A 277 -9.50 -5.39 2.89
N GLN A 278 -10.59 -4.62 2.77
CA GLN A 278 -11.55 -4.41 3.84
C GLN A 278 -12.69 -5.45 3.85
N ILE A 279 -12.85 -6.23 2.78
CA ILE A 279 -13.83 -7.30 2.72
C ILE A 279 -13.40 -8.42 3.67
N GLY A 280 -14.18 -8.63 4.74
CA GLY A 280 -13.95 -9.63 5.78
C GLY A 280 -15.03 -10.73 5.77
N ASP A 281 -15.11 -11.50 6.88
CA ASP A 281 -16.00 -12.67 7.03
C ASP A 281 -17.42 -12.31 7.50
N GLY A 282 -17.82 -11.04 7.51
CA GLY A 282 -19.14 -10.59 7.92
C GLY A 282 -20.29 -11.16 7.06
N ALA A 283 -21.53 -11.15 7.56
CA ALA A 283 -22.68 -11.81 6.94
C ALA A 283 -23.00 -11.26 5.55
N ASP A 284 -23.05 -9.93 5.38
CA ASP A 284 -23.33 -9.26 4.10
C ASP A 284 -22.11 -8.42 3.68
N LEU A 285 -21.60 -8.69 2.49
CA LEU A 285 -20.47 -7.95 1.93
C LEU A 285 -20.83 -6.49 1.64
N LEU A 286 -22.03 -6.23 1.13
CA LEU A 286 -22.48 -4.89 0.80
C LEU A 286 -22.69 -4.03 2.06
N GLU A 287 -23.11 -4.62 3.18
CA GLU A 287 -23.18 -3.90 4.45
C GLU A 287 -21.80 -3.47 4.97
N GLN A 288 -20.74 -4.19 4.58
CA GLN A 288 -19.36 -3.79 4.90
C GLN A 288 -18.85 -2.67 3.98
N VAL A 289 -19.12 -2.77 2.69
CA VAL A 289 -18.59 -1.87 1.65
C VAL A 289 -19.35 -0.54 1.58
N VAL A 290 -20.66 -0.57 1.74
CA VAL A 290 -21.54 0.60 1.58
C VAL A 290 -21.18 1.77 2.52
N PRO A 291 -20.92 1.58 3.83
CA PRO A 291 -20.56 2.70 4.69
C PRO A 291 -19.25 3.39 4.28
N PHE A 292 -18.27 2.63 3.80
CA PHE A 292 -17.01 3.18 3.26
C PHE A 292 -17.29 4.06 2.03
N ILE A 293 -18.02 3.50 1.05
CA ILE A 293 -18.29 4.19 -0.21
C ILE A 293 -19.16 5.42 0.00
N ALA A 294 -20.16 5.36 0.85
CA ALA A 294 -21.02 6.50 1.18
C ALA A 294 -20.19 7.66 1.78
N ALA A 295 -19.32 7.35 2.73
CA ALA A 295 -18.44 8.36 3.35
C ALA A 295 -17.40 8.90 2.36
N TYR A 296 -16.82 8.05 1.52
CA TYR A 296 -15.94 8.50 0.44
C TYR A 296 -16.66 9.44 -0.52
N HIS A 297 -17.83 9.03 -1.03
CA HIS A 297 -18.63 9.78 -1.98
C HIS A 297 -19.08 11.15 -1.44
N GLN A 298 -19.37 11.24 -0.13
CA GLN A 298 -19.73 12.50 0.53
C GLN A 298 -18.62 13.55 0.42
N HIS A 299 -17.37 13.18 0.52
CA HIS A 299 -16.22 14.08 0.46
C HIS A 299 -15.63 14.22 -0.94
N ARG A 300 -15.74 13.17 -1.75
CA ARG A 300 -15.26 13.11 -3.14
C ARG A 300 -16.24 12.29 -4.00
N PRO A 301 -17.20 12.97 -4.62
CA PRO A 301 -18.25 12.30 -5.39
C PRO A 301 -17.69 11.38 -6.49
N LEU A 302 -18.15 10.14 -6.50
CA LEU A 302 -17.91 9.17 -7.57
C LEU A 302 -18.91 9.37 -8.69
N THR A 303 -18.49 9.23 -9.94
CA THR A 303 -19.36 9.27 -11.12
C THR A 303 -20.07 7.92 -11.29
N SER A 304 -21.17 7.90 -12.04
CA SER A 304 -21.89 6.66 -12.37
C SER A 304 -20.99 5.66 -13.12
N ALA A 305 -20.09 6.14 -13.98
CA ALA A 305 -19.10 5.30 -14.66
C ALA A 305 -18.09 4.66 -13.70
N GLU A 306 -17.58 5.41 -12.72
CA GLU A 306 -16.68 4.90 -11.67
C GLU A 306 -17.38 3.84 -10.81
N ILE A 307 -18.63 4.09 -10.40
CA ILE A 307 -19.43 3.16 -9.61
C ILE A 307 -19.71 1.86 -10.39
N ALA A 308 -19.99 1.97 -11.69
CA ALA A 308 -20.24 0.81 -12.54
C ALA A 308 -19.04 -0.13 -12.66
N LEU A 309 -17.81 0.38 -12.60
CA LEU A 309 -16.61 -0.44 -12.72
C LEU A 309 -16.12 -0.99 -11.37
N LEU A 310 -16.56 -0.44 -10.25
CA LEU A 310 -16.00 -0.72 -8.94
C LEU A 310 -16.01 -2.21 -8.55
N PRO A 311 -17.08 -2.99 -8.76
CA PRO A 311 -17.10 -4.43 -8.45
C PRO A 311 -16.01 -5.20 -9.18
N ASP A 312 -15.83 -4.91 -10.47
CA ASP A 312 -14.83 -5.56 -11.32
C ASP A 312 -13.41 -5.15 -10.94
N LEU A 313 -13.19 -3.90 -10.56
CA LEU A 313 -11.90 -3.39 -10.11
C LEU A 313 -11.49 -4.01 -8.76
N ILE A 314 -12.42 -4.18 -7.83
CA ILE A 314 -12.16 -4.87 -6.55
C ILE A 314 -11.75 -6.33 -6.83
N ALA A 315 -12.49 -7.03 -7.69
CA ALA A 315 -12.16 -8.40 -8.09
C ALA A 315 -10.79 -8.46 -8.78
N THR A 316 -10.47 -7.48 -9.63
CA THR A 316 -9.17 -7.39 -10.31
C THR A 316 -8.03 -7.18 -9.32
N ARG A 317 -8.17 -6.29 -8.31
CA ARG A 317 -7.14 -6.13 -7.26
C ARG A 317 -6.89 -7.43 -6.51
N MET A 318 -7.95 -8.18 -6.19
CA MET A 318 -7.81 -9.49 -5.56
C MET A 318 -7.11 -10.49 -6.48
N ALA A 319 -7.43 -10.49 -7.77
CA ALA A 319 -6.76 -11.35 -8.76
C ALA A 319 -5.27 -11.01 -8.88
N LEU A 320 -4.89 -9.73 -8.90
CA LEU A 320 -3.47 -9.31 -8.84
C LEU A 320 -2.79 -9.88 -7.59
N THR A 321 -3.40 -9.69 -6.41
CA THR A 321 -2.84 -10.16 -5.14
C THR A 321 -2.60 -11.68 -5.15
N LEU A 322 -3.58 -12.45 -5.62
CA LEU A 322 -3.51 -13.91 -5.67
C LEU A 322 -2.46 -14.41 -6.66
N THR A 323 -2.41 -13.79 -7.84
CA THR A 323 -1.49 -14.18 -8.92
C THR A 323 -0.05 -13.83 -8.57
N ILE A 324 0.21 -12.60 -8.12
CA ILE A 324 1.54 -12.13 -7.72
C ILE A 324 2.06 -12.94 -6.52
N ALA A 325 1.20 -13.26 -5.53
CA ALA A 325 1.61 -14.07 -4.38
C ALA A 325 2.08 -15.48 -4.80
N GLN A 326 1.37 -16.14 -5.73
CA GLN A 326 1.74 -17.46 -6.24
C GLN A 326 3.05 -17.40 -7.03
N TRP A 327 3.19 -16.43 -7.92
CA TRP A 327 4.42 -16.21 -8.66
C TRP A 327 5.60 -15.95 -7.73
N ARG A 328 5.50 -15.02 -6.77
CA ARG A 328 6.56 -14.75 -5.79
C ARG A 328 6.91 -15.99 -4.96
N ALA A 329 5.91 -16.75 -4.51
CA ALA A 329 6.11 -17.97 -3.75
C ALA A 329 6.82 -19.07 -4.53
N SER A 330 6.70 -19.11 -5.87
CA SER A 330 7.45 -20.02 -6.73
C SER A 330 8.93 -19.60 -6.90
N ARG A 331 9.19 -18.28 -6.85
CA ARG A 331 10.55 -17.70 -6.97
C ARG A 331 11.33 -17.76 -5.64
N TYR A 332 10.62 -17.64 -4.51
CA TYR A 332 11.21 -17.59 -3.18
C TYR A 332 10.63 -18.70 -2.28
N PRO A 333 11.01 -19.95 -2.51
CA PRO A 333 10.44 -21.09 -1.77
C PRO A 333 10.69 -21.01 -0.27
N ASP A 334 11.83 -20.46 0.17
CA ASP A 334 12.17 -20.28 1.59
C ASP A 334 11.26 -19.27 2.30
N ASN A 335 10.60 -18.36 1.55
CA ASN A 335 9.67 -17.36 2.08
C ASN A 335 8.21 -17.64 1.69
N ARG A 336 7.94 -18.84 1.15
CA ARG A 336 6.63 -19.22 0.61
C ARG A 336 5.48 -19.05 1.59
N GLU A 337 5.66 -19.51 2.82
CA GLU A 337 4.62 -19.45 3.86
C GLU A 337 4.20 -18.00 4.12
N TYR A 338 5.16 -17.11 4.28
CA TYR A 338 4.92 -15.68 4.46
C TYR A 338 4.21 -15.04 3.26
N LEU A 339 4.67 -15.33 2.05
CA LEU A 339 4.10 -14.77 0.81
C LEU A 339 2.66 -15.20 0.57
N LEU A 340 2.33 -16.43 0.97
CA LEU A 340 0.97 -16.98 0.81
C LEU A 340 0.04 -16.76 2.00
N ARG A 341 0.49 -16.11 3.09
CA ARG A 341 -0.29 -15.95 4.34
C ARG A 341 -1.67 -15.31 4.16
N ASN A 342 -1.82 -14.40 3.21
CA ASN A 342 -3.05 -13.67 2.92
C ASN A 342 -3.90 -14.33 1.81
N VAL A 343 -3.37 -15.34 1.12
CA VAL A 343 -4.02 -15.99 -0.03
C VAL A 343 -5.37 -16.62 0.35
N PRO A 344 -5.52 -17.39 1.45
CA PRO A 344 -6.81 -18.00 1.80
C PRO A 344 -7.91 -16.95 2.02
N ARG A 345 -7.60 -15.85 2.74
CA ARG A 345 -8.55 -14.76 2.97
C ARG A 345 -8.93 -14.05 1.68
N CYS A 346 -7.94 -13.77 0.82
CA CYS A 346 -8.19 -13.11 -0.46
C CYS A 346 -9.08 -13.98 -1.37
N TRP A 347 -8.86 -15.30 -1.43
CA TRP A 347 -9.74 -16.24 -2.14
C TRP A 347 -11.17 -16.21 -1.60
N HIS A 348 -11.33 -16.26 -0.30
CA HIS A 348 -12.65 -16.18 0.33
C HIS A 348 -13.37 -14.88 -0.06
N SER A 349 -12.68 -13.75 0.00
CA SER A 349 -13.23 -12.44 -0.39
C SER A 349 -13.63 -12.40 -1.86
N LEU A 350 -12.81 -12.95 -2.78
CA LEU A 350 -13.11 -13.03 -4.20
C LEU A 350 -14.37 -13.90 -4.47
N GLN A 351 -14.49 -15.03 -3.78
CA GLN A 351 -15.69 -15.89 -3.87
C GLN A 351 -16.94 -15.16 -3.37
N ARG A 352 -16.84 -14.39 -2.31
CA ARG A 352 -17.97 -13.59 -1.78
C ARG A 352 -18.43 -12.53 -2.77
N ILE A 353 -17.52 -11.80 -3.41
CA ILE A 353 -17.90 -10.84 -4.47
C ILE A 353 -18.66 -11.56 -5.58
N ALA A 354 -18.22 -12.74 -6.00
CA ALA A 354 -18.84 -13.52 -7.05
C ALA A 354 -20.26 -14.02 -6.72
N THR A 355 -20.71 -13.96 -5.46
CA THR A 355 -22.10 -14.29 -5.08
C THR A 355 -23.10 -13.22 -5.47
N TYR A 356 -22.65 -11.99 -5.74
CA TYR A 356 -23.49 -10.89 -6.20
C TYR A 356 -23.42 -10.78 -7.72
N SER A 357 -24.55 -10.57 -8.37
CA SER A 357 -24.50 -10.11 -9.76
C SER A 357 -23.96 -8.69 -9.81
N HIS A 358 -23.28 -8.35 -10.90
CA HIS A 358 -22.78 -7.00 -11.14
C HIS A 358 -23.88 -5.94 -10.96
N ALA A 359 -25.07 -6.18 -11.50
CA ALA A 359 -26.21 -5.27 -11.39
C ALA A 359 -26.67 -5.06 -9.95
N GLN A 360 -26.74 -6.12 -9.12
CA GLN A 360 -27.10 -6.00 -7.70
C GLN A 360 -26.09 -5.14 -6.95
N PHE A 361 -24.79 -5.37 -7.18
CA PHE A 361 -23.74 -4.61 -6.53
C PHE A 361 -23.81 -3.12 -6.91
N VAL A 362 -23.84 -2.82 -8.22
CA VAL A 362 -23.90 -1.44 -8.73
C VAL A 362 -25.18 -0.72 -8.27
N THR A 363 -26.34 -1.37 -8.34
CA THR A 363 -27.60 -0.78 -7.87
C THR A 363 -27.53 -0.38 -6.40
N ARG A 364 -26.94 -1.24 -5.56
CA ARG A 364 -26.80 -0.93 -4.13
C ARG A 364 -25.87 0.25 -3.88
N LEU A 365 -24.78 0.37 -4.64
CA LEU A 365 -23.88 1.52 -4.55
C LEU A 365 -24.54 2.82 -5.02
N GLN A 366 -25.27 2.79 -6.13
CA GLN A 366 -25.99 3.96 -6.64
C GLN A 366 -27.02 4.51 -5.65
N GLN A 367 -27.63 3.64 -4.83
CA GLN A 367 -28.56 4.09 -3.78
C GLN A 367 -27.91 4.98 -2.73
N VAL A 368 -26.63 4.80 -2.46
CA VAL A 368 -25.86 5.55 -1.44
C VAL A 368 -24.93 6.62 -2.04
N CYS A 369 -24.80 6.62 -3.35
CA CYS A 369 -24.04 7.58 -4.14
C CYS A 369 -24.96 8.31 -5.13
N PRO A 370 -25.91 9.14 -4.66
CA PRO A 370 -26.79 9.85 -5.56
C PRO A 370 -25.99 10.77 -6.47
N GLU A 371 -26.35 10.83 -7.76
CA GLU A 371 -25.78 11.83 -8.65
C GLU A 371 -26.16 13.23 -8.10
N ASN A 372 -25.13 14.07 -7.92
CA ASN A 372 -25.37 15.47 -7.65
C ASN A 372 -26.03 16.08 -8.90
N VAL A 373 -27.35 16.18 -8.90
CA VAL A 373 -28.09 16.99 -9.88
C VAL A 373 -27.66 18.43 -9.66
N ARG A 374 -26.68 18.91 -10.44
CA ARG A 374 -26.33 20.35 -10.54
C ARG A 374 -27.12 20.97 -11.69
#